data_34ac49f6a90a1ea6c91bc9545207ae85
#
_entry.id   34ac49f6a90a1ea6c91bc9545207ae85
#
_cell.length_a   1.000
_cell.length_b   1.000
_cell.length_c   1.000
_cell.angle_alpha   90.00
_cell.angle_beta   90.00
_cell.angle_gamma   90.00
#
_symmetry.space_group_name_H-M   'P 1'
#
loop_
_entity.id
_entity.type
_entity.pdbx_description
1 polymer ?
#
loop_
_entity_poly.entity_id
_entity_poly.type
_entity_poly.pdbx_seq_one_letter_code
_entity_poly.pdbx_strand_id
1 'polypeptide(L)'
;MNPVLQNILTRRSVRAFTDKKISREDLNLILKAGIYAPSGMNKQTWQFTVIQNQNKIQELAKAIGKSLKRDANYNFYGPDTIILLSNEKDNSNGLADCSSALQNIFLMANELGIGSCWINQLKTICDELEIRSLLNSYGIPENHIVWGIAVLGYPEKPNEIKPKNESVIKFVD
;
A
#
# COMPACT_ATOMS: atom_id res chain seq x y z
N MET A 1 -15.01 22.93 6.77
CA MET A 1 -15.23 21.56 6.21
C MET A 1 -14.81 20.56 7.26
N ASN A 2 -15.49 19.42 7.38
CA ASN A 2 -15.09 18.36 8.33
C ASN A 2 -13.68 17.86 7.98
N PRO A 3 -12.72 17.77 8.94
CA PRO A 3 -11.33 17.43 8.65
C PRO A 3 -11.17 16.02 8.06
N VAL A 4 -11.99 15.05 8.48
CA VAL A 4 -11.96 13.70 7.91
C VAL A 4 -12.36 13.72 6.44
N LEU A 5 -13.44 14.44 6.11
CA LEU A 5 -13.88 14.59 4.72
C LEU A 5 -12.82 15.32 3.88
N GLN A 6 -12.22 16.37 4.42
CA GLN A 6 -11.13 17.10 3.74
C GLN A 6 -9.99 16.18 3.38
N ASN A 7 -9.52 15.34 4.31
CA ASN A 7 -8.46 14.38 4.09
C ASN A 7 -8.84 13.35 2.99
N ILE A 8 -10.06 12.82 3.04
CA ILE A 8 -10.56 11.89 2.01
C ILE A 8 -10.59 12.54 0.61
N LEU A 9 -11.04 13.79 0.52
CA LEU A 9 -11.17 14.50 -0.76
C LEU A 9 -9.80 14.87 -1.37
N THR A 10 -8.80 15.16 -0.54
CA THR A 10 -7.47 15.60 -1.00
C THR A 10 -6.51 14.45 -1.30
N ARG A 11 -6.73 13.26 -0.72
CA ARG A 11 -5.87 12.09 -0.97
C ARG A 11 -5.87 11.70 -2.46
N ARG A 12 -4.69 11.47 -3.00
CA ARG A 12 -4.48 11.04 -4.40
C ARG A 12 -3.45 9.92 -4.51
N SER A 13 -3.48 9.19 -5.63
CA SER A 13 -2.41 8.27 -6.01
C SER A 13 -1.24 9.07 -6.59
N VAL A 14 -0.17 9.17 -5.83
CA VAL A 14 1.08 9.84 -6.21
C VAL A 14 2.01 8.85 -6.88
N ARG A 15 2.64 9.26 -7.99
CA ARG A 15 3.52 8.41 -8.82
C ARG A 15 4.84 9.11 -9.19
N ALA A 16 5.21 10.13 -8.43
CA ALA A 16 6.49 10.82 -8.53
C ALA A 16 6.84 11.36 -7.14
N PHE A 17 8.00 10.97 -6.63
CA PHE A 17 8.41 11.25 -5.26
C PHE A 17 9.77 11.92 -5.24
N THR A 18 9.99 12.78 -4.24
CA THR A 18 11.29 13.38 -3.94
C THR A 18 12.18 12.38 -3.19
N ASP A 19 13.47 12.70 -3.06
CA ASP A 19 14.43 11.89 -2.29
C ASP A 19 14.31 12.06 -0.76
N LYS A 20 13.37 12.92 -0.29
CA LYS A 20 13.17 13.17 1.14
C LYS A 20 12.71 11.90 1.84
N LYS A 21 13.38 11.56 2.96
CA LYS A 21 13.12 10.36 3.74
C LYS A 21 11.94 10.56 4.68
N ILE A 22 11.10 9.52 4.77
CA ILE A 22 10.01 9.45 5.75
C ILE A 22 10.62 9.10 7.10
N SER A 23 10.27 9.88 8.14
CA SER A 23 10.75 9.64 9.50
C SER A 23 10.17 8.36 10.09
N ARG A 24 10.87 7.77 11.06
CA ARG A 24 10.33 6.61 11.80
C ARG A 24 9.08 7.00 12.59
N GLU A 25 8.99 8.23 13.06
CA GLU A 25 7.83 8.76 13.78
C GLU A 25 6.60 8.78 12.88
N ASP A 26 6.72 9.38 11.67
CA ASP A 26 5.63 9.41 10.68
C ASP A 26 5.22 8.00 10.26
N LEU A 27 6.18 7.09 10.03
CA LEU A 27 5.87 5.69 9.71
C LEU A 27 5.11 5.00 10.83
N ASN A 28 5.45 5.25 12.08
CA ASN A 28 4.74 4.67 13.22
C ASN A 28 3.28 5.17 13.28
N LEU A 29 3.01 6.43 12.97
CA LEU A 29 1.64 6.97 12.87
C LEU A 29 0.87 6.32 11.73
N ILE A 30 1.48 6.18 10.57
CA ILE A 30 0.90 5.53 9.38
C ILE A 30 0.56 4.06 9.68
N LEU A 31 1.47 3.33 10.29
CA LEU A 31 1.26 1.93 10.66
C LEU A 31 0.18 1.78 11.73
N LYS A 32 0.18 2.68 12.73
CA LYS A 32 -0.88 2.72 13.76
C LYS A 32 -2.25 2.89 13.12
N ALA A 33 -2.41 3.80 12.16
CA ALA A 33 -3.67 3.96 11.45
C ALA A 33 -4.08 2.68 10.71
N GLY A 34 -3.11 1.99 10.07
CA GLY A 34 -3.35 0.72 9.38
C GLY A 34 -3.88 -0.37 10.30
N ILE A 35 -3.22 -0.62 11.44
CA ILE A 35 -3.62 -1.68 12.37
C ILE A 35 -4.96 -1.43 13.08
N TYR A 36 -5.47 -0.20 13.08
CA TYR A 36 -6.79 0.16 13.60
C TYR A 36 -7.92 0.03 12.55
N ALA A 37 -7.63 -0.51 11.38
CA ALA A 37 -8.67 -0.87 10.42
C ALA A 37 -9.53 -2.04 10.94
N PRO A 38 -10.79 -2.17 10.50
CA PRO A 38 -11.60 -3.34 10.82
C PRO A 38 -11.02 -4.59 10.15
N SER A 39 -11.15 -5.74 10.82
CA SER A 39 -10.87 -7.07 10.24
C SER A 39 -12.01 -8.03 10.51
N GLY A 40 -12.23 -8.98 9.63
CA GLY A 40 -13.30 -9.97 9.77
C GLY A 40 -13.22 -10.70 11.11
N MET A 41 -14.28 -10.61 11.93
CA MET A 41 -14.35 -11.16 13.29
C MET A 41 -13.19 -10.70 14.21
N ASN A 42 -12.56 -9.57 13.90
CA ASN A 42 -11.39 -9.05 14.60
C ASN A 42 -10.21 -10.03 14.65
N LYS A 43 -10.05 -10.89 13.63
CA LYS A 43 -9.01 -11.92 13.61
C LYS A 43 -7.60 -11.37 13.50
N GLN A 44 -7.40 -10.24 12.80
CA GLN A 44 -6.12 -9.54 12.65
C GLN A 44 -4.96 -10.45 12.20
N THR A 45 -5.23 -11.40 11.30
CA THR A 45 -4.25 -12.35 10.76
C THR A 45 -3.33 -11.73 9.69
N TRP A 46 -3.43 -10.43 9.47
CA TRP A 46 -2.57 -9.68 8.57
C TRP A 46 -1.16 -9.45 9.09
N GLN A 47 -0.24 -9.20 8.19
CA GLN A 47 1.09 -8.71 8.50
C GLN A 47 1.43 -7.47 7.66
N PHE A 48 2.06 -6.49 8.32
CA PHE A 48 2.57 -5.26 7.71
C PHE A 48 4.09 -5.36 7.62
N THR A 49 4.64 -5.53 6.43
CA THR A 49 6.08 -5.61 6.21
C THR A 49 6.58 -4.30 5.60
N VAL A 50 7.36 -3.55 6.37
CA VAL A 50 7.87 -2.22 5.99
C VAL A 50 9.28 -2.33 5.44
N ILE A 51 9.53 -1.79 4.26
CA ILE A 51 10.84 -1.78 3.61
C ILE A 51 11.22 -0.35 3.24
N GLN A 52 12.32 0.16 3.81
CA GLN A 52 12.97 1.44 3.46
C GLN A 52 14.32 1.23 2.77
N ASN A 53 14.82 -0.01 2.73
CA ASN A 53 16.05 -0.34 2.03
C ASN A 53 15.82 -0.29 0.53
N GLN A 54 16.42 0.70 -0.15
CA GLN A 54 16.22 0.96 -1.57
C GLN A 54 16.64 -0.23 -2.45
N ASN A 55 17.69 -0.95 -2.08
CA ASN A 55 18.13 -2.13 -2.84
C ASN A 55 17.05 -3.22 -2.81
N LYS A 56 16.44 -3.48 -1.64
CA LYS A 56 15.36 -4.46 -1.49
C LYS A 56 14.08 -4.03 -2.24
N ILE A 57 13.76 -2.73 -2.21
CA ILE A 57 12.62 -2.17 -2.97
C ILE A 57 12.83 -2.40 -4.46
N GLN A 58 14.02 -2.08 -4.98
CA GLN A 58 14.35 -2.26 -6.39
C GLN A 58 14.42 -3.74 -6.79
N GLU A 59 14.97 -4.61 -5.95
CA GLU A 59 15.02 -6.05 -6.18
C GLU A 59 13.60 -6.62 -6.36
N LEU A 60 12.68 -6.30 -5.45
CA LEU A 60 11.29 -6.72 -5.55
C LEU A 60 10.59 -6.14 -6.79
N ALA A 61 10.82 -4.85 -7.09
CA ALA A 61 10.25 -4.22 -8.28
C ALA A 61 10.72 -4.90 -9.57
N LYS A 62 12.01 -5.21 -9.68
CA LYS A 62 12.57 -5.92 -10.84
C LYS A 62 11.99 -7.32 -11.00
N ALA A 63 11.88 -8.09 -9.90
CA ALA A 63 11.30 -9.42 -9.95
C ALA A 63 9.83 -9.39 -10.41
N ILE A 64 9.02 -8.47 -9.88
CA ILE A 64 7.62 -8.24 -10.32
C ILE A 64 7.59 -7.78 -11.78
N GLY A 65 8.46 -6.84 -12.16
CA GLY A 65 8.54 -6.34 -13.52
C GLY A 65 8.85 -7.45 -14.53
N LYS A 66 9.78 -8.35 -14.22
CA LYS A 66 10.14 -9.52 -15.00
C LYS A 66 8.94 -10.49 -15.13
N SER A 67 8.30 -10.87 -14.00
CA SER A 67 7.15 -11.77 -14.00
C SER A 67 6.00 -11.23 -14.86
N LEU A 68 5.68 -9.95 -14.70
CA LEU A 68 4.55 -9.31 -15.40
C LEU A 68 4.92 -8.67 -16.75
N LYS A 69 6.12 -8.89 -17.25
CA LYS A 69 6.63 -8.34 -18.52
C LYS A 69 6.43 -6.81 -18.63
N ARG A 70 6.76 -6.10 -17.51
CA ARG A 70 6.72 -4.64 -17.43
C ARG A 70 7.96 -4.04 -18.10
N ASP A 71 7.96 -2.71 -18.25
CA ASP A 71 9.14 -1.97 -18.68
C ASP A 71 10.35 -2.29 -17.80
N ALA A 72 11.55 -2.35 -18.40
CA ALA A 72 12.79 -2.69 -17.71
C ALA A 72 13.15 -1.72 -16.57
N ASN A 73 12.62 -0.49 -16.62
CA ASN A 73 12.81 0.55 -15.60
C ASN A 73 11.74 0.55 -14.52
N TYR A 74 10.87 -0.48 -14.48
CA TYR A 74 9.81 -0.56 -13.46
C TYR A 74 10.40 -0.55 -12.04
N ASN A 75 10.01 0.42 -11.22
CA ASN A 75 10.61 0.70 -9.91
C ASN A 75 9.59 1.15 -8.84
N PHE A 76 8.31 0.80 -8.98
CA PHE A 76 7.24 1.30 -8.10
C PHE A 76 7.10 2.83 -8.07
N TYR A 77 7.53 3.55 -9.09
CA TYR A 77 7.60 5.03 -9.14
C TYR A 77 8.67 5.65 -8.24
N GLY A 78 9.68 4.90 -7.77
CA GLY A 78 10.79 5.39 -6.96
C GLY A 78 10.38 5.88 -5.55
N PRO A 79 9.63 5.13 -4.76
CA PRO A 79 9.20 5.56 -3.43
C PRO A 79 10.36 5.50 -2.41
N ASP A 80 10.24 6.27 -1.33
CA ASP A 80 11.12 6.13 -0.16
C ASP A 80 10.86 4.84 0.61
N THR A 81 9.59 4.49 0.78
CA THR A 81 9.15 3.36 1.60
C THR A 81 8.08 2.56 0.88
N ILE A 82 8.11 1.25 1.06
CA ILE A 82 6.97 0.39 0.72
C ILE A 82 6.48 -0.34 1.97
N ILE A 83 5.16 -0.57 2.05
CA ILE A 83 4.53 -1.41 3.07
C ILE A 83 3.76 -2.50 2.33
N LEU A 84 4.17 -3.75 2.51
CA LEU A 84 3.46 -4.91 1.98
C LEU A 84 2.42 -5.36 3.00
N LEU A 85 1.16 -5.41 2.61
CA LEU A 85 0.09 -5.95 3.42
C LEU A 85 -0.24 -7.36 2.96
N SER A 86 0.04 -8.32 3.81
CA SER A 86 -0.24 -9.74 3.56
C SER A 86 -1.22 -10.30 4.59
N ASN A 87 -1.91 -11.36 4.21
CA ASN A 87 -2.84 -12.08 5.09
C ASN A 87 -2.83 -13.56 4.73
N GLU A 88 -3.28 -14.40 5.64
CA GLU A 88 -3.39 -15.84 5.44
C GLU A 88 -4.19 -16.19 4.18
N LYS A 89 -3.73 -17.17 3.42
CA LYS A 89 -4.33 -17.62 2.15
C LYS A 89 -5.76 -18.15 2.34
N ASP A 90 -6.03 -18.76 3.47
CA ASP A 90 -7.32 -19.35 3.85
C ASP A 90 -8.28 -18.36 4.53
N ASN A 91 -7.84 -17.13 4.84
CA ASN A 91 -8.72 -16.08 5.33
C ASN A 91 -9.57 -15.50 4.20
N SER A 92 -10.85 -15.90 4.12
CA SER A 92 -11.79 -15.40 3.11
C SER A 92 -11.97 -13.87 3.13
N ASN A 93 -11.67 -13.21 4.26
CA ASN A 93 -11.71 -11.75 4.39
C ASN A 93 -10.35 -11.08 4.13
N GLY A 94 -9.29 -11.84 3.83
CA GLY A 94 -7.92 -11.34 3.74
C GLY A 94 -7.76 -10.14 2.81
N LEU A 95 -8.40 -10.14 1.64
CA LEU A 95 -8.42 -9.00 0.72
C LEU A 95 -9.12 -7.78 1.33
N ALA A 96 -10.30 -7.97 1.93
CA ALA A 96 -11.10 -6.88 2.51
C ALA A 96 -10.37 -6.24 3.69
N ASP A 97 -9.82 -7.06 4.59
CA ASP A 97 -9.06 -6.64 5.75
C ASP A 97 -7.84 -5.80 5.33
N CYS A 98 -7.02 -6.32 4.40
CA CYS A 98 -5.85 -5.61 3.89
C CYS A 98 -6.23 -4.33 3.13
N SER A 99 -7.33 -4.33 2.38
CA SER A 99 -7.81 -3.13 1.66
C SER A 99 -8.23 -2.03 2.61
N SER A 100 -8.93 -2.37 3.69
CA SER A 100 -9.33 -1.43 4.75
C SER A 100 -8.11 -0.83 5.44
N ALA A 101 -7.12 -1.65 5.77
CA ALA A 101 -5.87 -1.20 6.38
C ALA A 101 -5.06 -0.30 5.43
N LEU A 102 -4.97 -0.64 4.13
CA LEU A 102 -4.32 0.21 3.12
C LEU A 102 -5.00 1.57 3.01
N GLN A 103 -6.33 1.64 3.05
CA GLN A 103 -7.04 2.92 3.01
C GLN A 103 -6.69 3.79 4.21
N ASN A 104 -6.63 3.23 5.42
CA ASN A 104 -6.21 3.97 6.61
C ASN A 104 -4.75 4.47 6.50
N ILE A 105 -3.84 3.63 6.00
CA ILE A 105 -2.45 4.01 5.70
C ILE A 105 -2.40 5.22 4.75
N PHE A 106 -3.19 5.20 3.67
CA PHE A 106 -3.20 6.28 2.68
C PHE A 106 -3.77 7.58 3.24
N LEU A 107 -4.79 7.51 4.09
CA LEU A 107 -5.37 8.69 4.74
C LEU A 107 -4.39 9.31 5.74
N MET A 108 -3.73 8.49 6.56
CA MET A 108 -2.74 9.01 7.50
C MET A 108 -1.51 9.57 6.78
N ALA A 109 -1.03 8.93 5.72
CA ALA A 109 0.05 9.45 4.90
C ALA A 109 -0.33 10.82 4.30
N ASN A 110 -1.55 10.97 3.77
CA ASN A 110 -2.04 12.22 3.21
C ASN A 110 -2.11 13.34 4.26
N GLU A 111 -2.53 13.04 5.50
CA GLU A 111 -2.55 13.99 6.62
C GLU A 111 -1.16 14.50 6.96
N LEU A 112 -0.14 13.66 6.84
CA LEU A 112 1.27 13.98 7.08
C LEU A 112 1.97 14.62 5.86
N GLY A 113 1.23 14.92 4.78
CA GLY A 113 1.80 15.44 3.53
C GLY A 113 2.65 14.42 2.75
N ILE A 114 2.48 13.13 3.06
CA ILE A 114 3.16 12.01 2.39
C ILE A 114 2.24 11.48 1.29
N GLY A 115 2.77 11.43 0.06
CA GLY A 115 2.09 10.84 -1.08
C GLY A 115 2.05 9.32 -0.99
N SER A 116 1.01 8.73 -1.53
CA SER A 116 0.84 7.28 -1.54
C SER A 116 0.26 6.77 -2.86
N CYS A 117 0.57 5.52 -3.20
CA CYS A 117 -0.10 4.81 -4.29
C CYS A 117 -0.26 3.34 -3.94
N TRP A 118 -1.38 2.75 -4.37
CA TRP A 118 -1.64 1.32 -4.23
C TRP A 118 -1.06 0.54 -5.41
N ILE A 119 -0.21 -0.45 -5.11
CA ILE A 119 0.27 -1.46 -6.06
C ILE A 119 -0.37 -2.80 -5.69
N ASN A 120 -1.11 -3.43 -6.59
CA ASN A 120 -1.83 -4.69 -6.33
C ASN A 120 -1.34 -5.89 -7.16
N GLN A 121 -0.12 -5.83 -7.65
CA GLN A 121 0.40 -6.79 -8.62
C GLN A 121 0.79 -8.13 -7.99
N LEU A 122 1.18 -8.15 -6.70
CA LEU A 122 1.67 -9.37 -6.03
C LEU A 122 0.60 -10.43 -5.81
N LYS A 123 -0.66 -10.07 -5.66
CA LYS A 123 -1.73 -11.01 -5.28
C LYS A 123 -1.83 -12.26 -6.16
N THR A 124 -1.45 -12.17 -7.43
CA THR A 124 -1.55 -13.28 -8.40
C THR A 124 -0.23 -13.98 -8.66
N ILE A 125 0.89 -13.42 -8.22
CA ILE A 125 2.24 -13.91 -8.49
C ILE A 125 3.04 -14.22 -7.22
N CYS A 126 2.43 -14.10 -6.03
CA CYS A 126 3.11 -14.34 -4.75
C CYS A 126 3.83 -15.68 -4.68
N ASP A 127 3.28 -16.73 -5.31
CA ASP A 127 3.80 -18.09 -5.22
C ASP A 127 4.72 -18.47 -6.39
N GLU A 128 5.03 -17.55 -7.29
CA GLU A 128 6.11 -17.75 -8.25
C GLU A 128 7.44 -17.85 -7.51
N LEU A 129 8.27 -18.81 -7.88
CA LEU A 129 9.48 -19.22 -7.15
C LEU A 129 10.38 -18.05 -6.75
N GLU A 130 10.72 -17.18 -7.70
CA GLU A 130 11.60 -16.02 -7.47
C GLU A 130 10.93 -15.01 -6.51
N ILE A 131 9.64 -14.72 -6.72
CA ILE A 131 8.86 -13.79 -5.90
C ILE A 131 8.71 -14.34 -4.47
N ARG A 132 8.30 -15.61 -4.33
CA ARG A 132 8.12 -16.24 -3.02
C ARG A 132 9.42 -16.26 -2.21
N SER A 133 10.54 -16.57 -2.85
CA SER A 133 11.86 -16.54 -2.20
C SER A 133 12.19 -15.17 -1.63
N LEU A 134 11.91 -14.09 -2.39
CA LEU A 134 12.09 -12.72 -1.89
C LEU A 134 11.15 -12.41 -0.72
N LEU A 135 9.86 -12.73 -0.85
CA LEU A 135 8.87 -12.47 0.20
C LEU A 135 9.25 -13.20 1.50
N ASN A 136 9.69 -14.45 1.41
CA ASN A 136 10.16 -15.22 2.57
C ASN A 136 11.41 -14.57 3.19
N SER A 137 12.35 -14.06 2.38
CA SER A 137 13.54 -13.34 2.88
C SER A 137 13.21 -12.03 3.58
N TYR A 138 12.03 -11.44 3.31
CA TYR A 138 11.50 -10.25 3.99
C TYR A 138 10.64 -10.61 5.22
N GLY A 139 10.54 -11.89 5.57
CA GLY A 139 9.79 -12.37 6.72
C GLY A 139 8.28 -12.47 6.50
N ILE A 140 7.83 -12.51 5.25
CA ILE A 140 6.42 -12.76 4.93
C ILE A 140 6.17 -14.27 4.93
N PRO A 141 5.21 -14.78 5.75
CA PRO A 141 4.96 -16.21 5.85
C PRO A 141 4.55 -16.84 4.52
N GLU A 142 4.93 -18.08 4.30
CA GLU A 142 4.62 -18.82 3.06
C GLU A 142 3.12 -19.03 2.84
N ASN A 143 2.36 -19.13 3.94
CA ASN A 143 0.90 -19.20 3.92
C ASN A 143 0.20 -17.85 3.74
N HIS A 144 0.95 -16.76 3.49
CA HIS A 144 0.37 -15.45 3.21
C HIS A 144 0.33 -15.10 1.73
N ILE A 145 -0.71 -14.35 1.32
CA ILE A 145 -0.78 -13.60 0.06
C ILE A 145 -0.56 -12.12 0.39
N VAL A 146 0.27 -11.44 -0.40
CA VAL A 146 0.37 -9.97 -0.37
C VAL A 146 -0.77 -9.38 -1.20
N TRP A 147 -1.79 -8.86 -0.53
CA TRP A 147 -2.98 -8.31 -1.17
C TRP A 147 -2.78 -6.90 -1.73
N GLY A 148 -1.79 -6.18 -1.24
CA GLY A 148 -1.43 -4.87 -1.76
C GLY A 148 -0.16 -4.32 -1.16
N ILE A 149 0.43 -3.37 -1.88
CA ILE A 149 1.60 -2.62 -1.44
C ILE A 149 1.21 -1.15 -1.39
N ALA A 150 1.42 -0.50 -0.24
CA ALA A 150 1.46 0.95 -0.16
C ALA A 150 2.87 1.41 -0.54
N VAL A 151 3.00 2.19 -1.63
CA VAL A 151 4.23 2.92 -1.92
C VAL A 151 4.09 4.33 -1.37
N LEU A 152 5.10 4.82 -0.65
CA LEU A 152 5.07 6.06 0.12
C LEU A 152 6.30 6.91 -0.16
N GLY A 153 6.11 8.23 -0.22
CA GLY A 153 7.19 9.21 -0.38
C GLY A 153 6.62 10.62 -0.39
N TYR A 154 7.46 11.64 -0.24
CA TYR A 154 7.01 13.02 -0.38
C TYR A 154 6.77 13.33 -1.86
N PRO A 155 5.59 13.87 -2.24
CA PRO A 155 5.25 14.11 -3.64
C PRO A 155 6.10 15.23 -4.25
N GLU A 156 6.52 15.08 -5.50
CA GLU A 156 7.23 16.15 -6.24
C GLU A 156 6.35 17.37 -6.51
N LYS A 157 5.03 17.16 -6.62
CA LYS A 157 4.05 18.19 -6.94
C LYS A 157 2.84 18.07 -6.02
N PRO A 158 2.18 19.20 -5.70
CA PRO A 158 0.91 19.17 -4.96
C PRO A 158 -0.14 18.28 -5.65
N ASN A 159 -0.97 17.63 -4.85
CA ASN A 159 -2.09 16.85 -5.37
C ASN A 159 -3.23 17.76 -5.86
N GLU A 160 -3.73 17.49 -7.05
CA GLU A 160 -4.93 18.15 -7.57
C GLU A 160 -6.18 17.34 -7.20
N ILE A 161 -7.21 18.03 -6.69
CA ILE A 161 -8.51 17.40 -6.44
C ILE A 161 -9.19 17.15 -7.79
N LYS A 162 -9.57 15.89 -8.05
CA LYS A 162 -10.31 15.52 -9.26
C LYS A 162 -11.77 15.21 -8.91
N PRO A 163 -12.73 15.65 -9.72
CA PRO A 163 -14.14 15.35 -9.49
C PRO A 163 -14.38 13.84 -9.50
N LYS A 164 -15.40 13.42 -8.78
CA LYS A 164 -15.89 12.04 -8.75
C LYS A 164 -17.30 11.96 -9.33
N ASN A 165 -17.69 10.79 -9.75
CA ASN A 165 -19.05 10.52 -10.20
C ASN A 165 -19.96 10.37 -8.98
N GLU A 166 -20.82 11.34 -8.72
CA GLU A 166 -21.78 11.32 -7.60
C GLU A 166 -23.12 10.65 -7.98
N SER A 167 -23.36 10.40 -9.28
CA SER A 167 -24.59 9.76 -9.76
C SER A 167 -24.72 8.27 -9.41
N VAL A 168 -23.68 7.70 -8.79
CA VAL A 168 -23.67 6.30 -8.32
C VAL A 168 -24.47 6.08 -7.03
N ILE A 169 -24.92 7.15 -6.37
CA ILE A 169 -25.68 7.09 -5.11
C ILE A 169 -27.15 6.89 -5.44
N LYS A 170 -27.78 5.88 -4.82
CA LYS A 170 -29.21 5.62 -4.90
C LYS A 170 -29.79 5.52 -3.50
N PHE A 171 -30.82 6.31 -3.24
CA PHE A 171 -31.63 6.19 -2.02
C PHE A 171 -32.80 5.25 -2.32
N VAL A 172 -33.13 4.38 -1.37
CA VAL A 172 -34.30 3.51 -1.41
C VAL A 172 -35.05 3.79 -0.10
N ASP A 173 -36.21 4.44 -0.22
CA ASP A 173 -37.10 4.81 0.90
C ASP A 173 -38.11 3.69 1.13
#